data_dda51448770e84fca43aed7c169928f8
#
_entry.id   dda51448770e84fca43aed7c169928f8
#
_cell.length_a   1.000
_cell.length_b   1.000
_cell.length_c   1.000
_cell.angle_alpha   90.00
_cell.angle_beta   90.00
_cell.angle_gamma   90.00
#
_symmetry.space_group_name_H-M   'P 1'
#
loop_
_entity.id
_entity.type
_entity.pdbx_description
1 polymer ?
#
loop_
_entity_poly.entity_id
_entity_poly.type
_entity_poly.pdbx_seq_one_letter_code
_entity_poly.pdbx_strand_id
1 'polypeptide(L)'
;GAGLMQEYYKNPKLTAQTIRNGWLFTGDLGRADEDGFIYFVDRKKDLVISGGENIYPVEVEAVIQKHPDVHDVAVIGTPDDRLGEIVTAIIAPVPDRTPSEEEIAAFCEQNLPRYKRPRRFIFGPVPRGATGKIEKPRLRAKYGQSE
;
A
#
# COMPACT_ATOMS: atom_id res chain seq x y z
N GLY A 1 10.93 -24.19 8.84
CA GLY A 1 10.77 -24.69 10.22
C GLY A 1 9.53 -25.55 10.37
N ALA A 2 9.41 -26.31 11.46
CA ALA A 2 8.33 -27.30 11.68
C ALA A 2 6.91 -26.71 11.71
N GLY A 3 6.76 -25.40 11.86
CA GLY A 3 5.47 -24.70 11.84
C GLY A 3 5.05 -24.13 10.48
N LEU A 4 5.80 -24.39 9.41
CA LEU A 4 5.43 -23.92 8.08
C LEU A 4 4.36 -24.83 7.47
N MET A 5 3.42 -24.23 6.72
CA MET A 5 2.48 -24.98 5.90
C MET A 5 3.21 -25.84 4.88
N GLN A 6 2.67 -27.00 4.56
CA GLN A 6 3.22 -27.88 3.54
C GLN A 6 2.80 -27.45 2.15
N GLU A 7 1.54 -27.03 1.97
CA GLU A 7 0.99 -26.65 0.68
C GLU A 7 -0.27 -25.78 0.81
N TYR A 8 -0.66 -25.12 -0.27
CA TYR A 8 -1.99 -24.56 -0.43
C TYR A 8 -2.96 -25.65 -0.92
N TYR A 9 -4.07 -25.82 -0.23
CA TYR A 9 -5.06 -26.83 -0.55
C TYR A 9 -5.51 -26.75 -2.01
N LYS A 10 -5.36 -27.85 -2.75
CA LYS A 10 -5.71 -27.97 -4.18
C LYS A 10 -5.11 -26.88 -5.09
N ASN A 11 -4.01 -26.27 -4.70
CA ASN A 11 -3.35 -25.22 -5.50
C ASN A 11 -1.83 -25.45 -5.59
N PRO A 12 -1.38 -26.47 -6.35
CA PRO A 12 0.05 -26.80 -6.48
C PRO A 12 0.84 -25.67 -7.15
N LYS A 13 0.23 -24.90 -8.07
CA LYS A 13 0.88 -23.78 -8.74
C LYS A 13 1.26 -22.68 -7.74
N LEU A 14 0.33 -22.29 -6.88
CA LEU A 14 0.60 -21.29 -5.84
C LEU A 14 1.61 -21.81 -4.82
N THR A 15 1.52 -23.10 -4.47
CA THR A 15 2.48 -23.76 -3.57
C THR A 15 3.91 -23.64 -4.13
N ALA A 16 4.12 -24.01 -5.40
CA ALA A 16 5.43 -23.94 -6.04
C ALA A 16 5.96 -22.51 -6.19
N GLN A 17 5.08 -21.53 -6.33
CA GLN A 17 5.46 -20.10 -6.36
C GLN A 17 5.86 -19.58 -4.98
N THR A 18 5.25 -20.10 -3.91
CA THR A 18 5.42 -19.59 -2.55
C THR A 18 6.49 -20.35 -1.78
N ILE A 19 6.60 -21.67 -1.98
CA ILE A 19 7.61 -22.51 -1.34
C ILE A 19 8.63 -22.92 -2.38
N ARG A 20 9.86 -22.40 -2.24
CA ARG A 20 10.95 -22.68 -3.18
C ARG A 20 12.22 -23.04 -2.40
N ASN A 21 12.86 -24.15 -2.77
CA ASN A 21 14.10 -24.63 -2.14
C ASN A 21 14.01 -24.73 -0.60
N GLY A 22 12.84 -25.16 -0.08
CA GLY A 22 12.61 -25.26 1.37
C GLY A 22 12.33 -23.94 2.09
N TRP A 23 12.24 -22.82 1.38
CA TRP A 23 11.95 -21.50 1.93
C TRP A 23 10.53 -21.04 1.55
N LEU A 24 9.80 -20.51 2.54
CA LEU A 24 8.52 -19.84 2.34
C LEU A 24 8.76 -18.38 2.04
N PHE A 25 8.36 -17.95 0.84
CA PHE A 25 8.37 -16.54 0.44
C PHE A 25 7.03 -15.89 0.82
N THR A 26 7.03 -15.12 1.88
CA THR A 26 5.81 -14.48 2.40
C THR A 26 5.27 -13.38 1.49
N GLY A 27 6.15 -12.80 0.64
CA GLY A 27 5.86 -11.61 -0.15
C GLY A 27 5.90 -10.32 0.64
N ASP A 28 6.36 -10.40 1.90
CA ASP A 28 6.58 -9.24 2.73
C ASP A 28 8.00 -8.70 2.52
N LEU A 29 8.16 -7.39 2.64
CA LEU A 29 9.43 -6.68 2.65
C LEU A 29 9.77 -6.33 4.09
N GLY A 30 11.00 -6.63 4.49
CA GLY A 30 11.51 -6.33 5.81
C GLY A 30 12.84 -5.61 5.75
N ARG A 31 13.18 -4.90 6.80
CA ARG A 31 14.49 -4.29 7.05
C ARG A 31 15.07 -4.91 8.32
N ALA A 32 16.32 -5.36 8.26
CA ALA A 32 17.08 -5.73 9.45
C ALA A 32 17.86 -4.52 9.97
N ASP A 33 17.96 -4.38 11.29
CA ASP A 33 18.89 -3.46 11.94
C ASP A 33 20.23 -4.11 12.25
N GLU A 34 21.14 -3.37 12.90
CA GLU A 34 22.48 -3.83 13.26
C GLU A 34 22.47 -4.95 14.31
N ASP A 35 21.41 -5.01 15.13
CA ASP A 35 21.20 -6.03 16.15
C ASP A 35 20.52 -7.28 15.59
N GLY A 36 20.13 -7.29 14.30
CA GLY A 36 19.52 -8.42 13.60
C GLY A 36 18.00 -8.52 13.80
N PHE A 37 17.34 -7.51 14.36
CA PHE A 37 15.89 -7.44 14.39
C PHE A 37 15.34 -7.15 13.01
N ILE A 38 14.25 -7.85 12.66
CA ILE A 38 13.56 -7.68 11.36
C ILE A 38 12.28 -6.89 11.58
N TYR A 39 12.19 -5.76 10.90
CA TYR A 39 11.01 -4.89 10.90
C TYR A 39 10.25 -5.09 9.60
N PHE A 40 8.95 -5.35 9.71
CA PHE A 40 8.06 -5.33 8.55
C PHE A 40 7.99 -3.91 7.96
N VAL A 41 8.18 -3.80 6.67
CA VAL A 41 8.10 -2.52 5.94
C VAL A 41 6.81 -2.42 5.15
N ASP A 42 6.58 -3.36 4.22
CA ASP A 42 5.38 -3.41 3.38
C ASP A 42 5.27 -4.75 2.67
N ARG A 43 4.26 -4.91 1.82
CA ARG A 43 4.16 -6.05 0.91
C ARG A 43 4.78 -5.74 -0.44
N LYS A 44 5.59 -6.67 -0.97
CA LYS A 44 6.24 -6.53 -2.27
C LYS A 44 5.26 -6.20 -3.40
N LYS A 45 4.06 -6.81 -3.39
CA LYS A 45 3.01 -6.59 -4.40
C LYS A 45 2.30 -5.25 -4.28
N ASP A 46 2.46 -4.57 -3.13
CA ASP A 46 1.81 -3.28 -2.86
C ASP A 46 2.75 -2.10 -3.09
N LEU A 47 4.06 -2.38 -3.27
CA LEU A 47 5.07 -1.38 -3.61
C LEU A 47 4.67 -0.60 -4.86
N VAL A 48 4.74 0.72 -4.79
CA VAL A 48 4.54 1.62 -5.92
C VAL A 48 5.90 1.99 -6.51
N ILE A 49 6.06 1.81 -7.82
CA ILE A 49 7.29 2.18 -8.52
C ILE A 49 6.99 3.40 -9.40
N SER A 50 7.36 4.57 -8.93
CA SER A 50 7.10 5.84 -9.59
C SER A 50 8.38 6.53 -10.02
N GLY A 51 8.60 6.67 -11.32
CA GLY A 51 9.82 7.30 -11.85
C GLY A 51 11.11 6.62 -11.43
N GLY A 52 11.10 5.30 -11.17
CA GLY A 52 12.24 4.52 -10.70
C GLY A 52 12.43 4.50 -9.18
N GLU A 53 11.64 5.26 -8.43
CA GLU A 53 11.66 5.28 -6.97
C GLU A 53 10.71 4.24 -6.38
N ASN A 54 11.17 3.53 -5.35
CA ASN A 54 10.35 2.61 -4.58
C ASN A 54 9.62 3.35 -3.46
N ILE A 55 8.30 3.36 -3.52
CA ILE A 55 7.44 4.03 -2.55
C ILE A 55 6.62 2.98 -1.81
N TYR A 56 6.73 2.99 -0.49
CA TYR A 56 6.00 2.08 0.38
C TYR A 56 4.67 2.71 0.79
N PRO A 57 3.52 2.18 0.33
CA PRO A 57 2.20 2.72 0.67
C PRO A 57 1.95 2.91 2.15
N VAL A 58 2.40 1.98 2.99
CA VAL A 58 2.23 2.03 4.45
C VAL A 58 2.84 3.31 5.06
N GLU A 59 3.98 3.78 4.54
CA GLU A 59 4.59 5.03 5.02
C GLU A 59 3.75 6.25 4.68
N VAL A 60 3.19 6.29 3.47
CA VAL A 60 2.33 7.39 3.01
C VAL A 60 1.00 7.37 3.76
N GLU A 61 0.41 6.18 3.93
CA GLU A 61 -0.81 5.96 4.72
C GLU A 61 -0.63 6.45 6.16
N ALA A 62 0.50 6.09 6.80
CA ALA A 62 0.80 6.48 8.18
C ALA A 62 0.94 8.00 8.37
N VAL A 63 1.34 8.73 7.33
CA VAL A 63 1.39 10.19 7.36
C VAL A 63 -0.01 10.78 7.18
N ILE A 64 -0.74 10.38 6.12
CA ILE A 64 -2.07 10.93 5.81
C ILE A 64 -3.07 10.63 6.94
N GLN A 65 -2.95 9.46 7.58
CA GLN A 65 -3.81 9.07 8.73
C GLN A 65 -3.70 10.03 9.92
N LYS A 66 -2.64 10.83 10.02
CA LYS A 66 -2.48 11.83 11.08
C LYS A 66 -3.28 13.11 10.84
N HIS A 67 -3.82 13.29 9.63
CA HIS A 67 -4.66 14.45 9.34
C HIS A 67 -5.98 14.37 10.11
N PRO A 68 -6.42 15.45 10.81
CA PRO A 68 -7.58 15.41 11.70
C PRO A 68 -8.90 15.07 11.01
N ASP A 69 -9.03 15.36 9.72
CA ASP A 69 -10.25 15.10 8.95
C ASP A 69 -10.21 13.78 8.17
N VAL A 70 -9.16 12.96 8.35
CA VAL A 70 -9.05 11.64 7.72
C VAL A 70 -9.43 10.54 8.71
N HIS A 71 -10.50 9.82 8.39
CA HIS A 71 -10.93 8.65 9.16
C HIS A 71 -10.15 7.40 8.77
N ASP A 72 -9.99 7.16 7.47
CA ASP A 72 -9.24 6.01 6.94
C ASP A 72 -8.59 6.37 5.61
N VAL A 73 -7.48 5.70 5.29
CA VAL A 73 -6.75 5.94 4.05
C VAL A 73 -6.15 4.65 3.50
N ALA A 74 -6.15 4.54 2.19
CA ALA A 74 -5.42 3.52 1.46
C ALA A 74 -4.60 4.17 0.34
N VAL A 75 -3.38 3.68 0.15
CA VAL A 75 -2.51 4.15 -0.93
C VAL A 75 -2.23 3.00 -1.88
N ILE A 76 -2.36 3.27 -3.18
CA ILE A 76 -2.06 2.34 -4.27
C ILE A 76 -1.24 3.04 -5.36
N GLY A 77 -0.55 2.26 -6.19
CA GLY A 77 -0.07 2.71 -7.49
C GLY A 77 -1.21 2.69 -8.50
N THR A 78 -1.32 3.75 -9.30
CA THR A 78 -2.15 3.78 -10.50
C THR A 78 -1.29 4.09 -11.71
N PRO A 79 -1.61 3.57 -12.91
CA PRO A 79 -0.81 3.77 -14.11
C PRO A 79 -0.59 5.26 -14.44
N ASP A 80 0.60 5.57 -14.94
CA ASP A 80 0.98 6.88 -15.46
C ASP A 80 1.97 6.70 -16.61
N ASP A 81 1.71 7.36 -17.75
CA ASP A 81 2.47 7.17 -19.00
C ASP A 81 3.94 7.58 -18.87
N ARG A 82 4.26 8.52 -17.99
CA ARG A 82 5.60 9.06 -17.82
C ARG A 82 6.38 8.39 -16.70
N LEU A 83 5.71 8.07 -15.60
CA LEU A 83 6.34 7.57 -14.38
C LEU A 83 6.15 6.07 -14.16
N GLY A 84 5.40 5.40 -15.04
CA GLY A 84 4.96 4.01 -14.88
C GLY A 84 3.78 3.92 -13.92
N GLU A 85 3.98 4.36 -12.67
CA GLU A 85 2.92 4.50 -11.69
C GLU A 85 3.01 5.84 -10.97
N ILE A 86 1.86 6.32 -10.48
CA ILE A 86 1.78 7.42 -9.53
C ILE A 86 1.16 6.97 -8.22
N VAL A 87 1.56 7.64 -7.14
CA VAL A 87 0.96 7.43 -5.82
C VAL A 87 -0.44 8.00 -5.81
N THR A 88 -1.43 7.16 -5.58
CA THR A 88 -2.85 7.54 -5.47
C THR A 88 -3.34 7.23 -4.06
N ALA A 89 -3.85 8.25 -3.37
CA ALA A 89 -4.45 8.13 -2.06
C ALA A 89 -5.97 8.05 -2.17
N ILE A 90 -6.56 7.02 -1.58
CA ILE A 90 -8.01 6.88 -1.40
C ILE A 90 -8.32 7.22 0.06
N ILE A 91 -9.12 8.24 0.28
CA ILE A 91 -9.34 8.86 1.58
C ILE A 91 -10.82 8.74 1.96
N ALA A 92 -11.10 8.15 3.10
CA ALA A 92 -12.39 8.21 3.76
C ALA A 92 -12.34 9.35 4.79
N PRO A 93 -13.08 10.45 4.59
CA PRO A 93 -13.12 11.53 5.58
C PRO A 93 -13.79 11.11 6.88
N VAL A 94 -13.48 11.82 7.95
CA VAL A 94 -14.26 11.76 9.19
C VAL A 94 -15.71 12.17 8.88
N PRO A 95 -16.73 11.53 9.47
CA PRO A 95 -18.12 11.92 9.30
C PRO A 95 -18.32 13.44 9.52
N ASP A 96 -19.12 14.06 8.65
CA ASP A 96 -19.41 15.50 8.67
C ASP A 96 -18.21 16.43 8.38
N ARG A 97 -17.08 15.84 7.88
CA ARG A 97 -15.92 16.58 7.40
C ARG A 97 -15.76 16.43 5.89
N THR A 98 -15.35 17.49 5.23
CA THR A 98 -15.14 17.54 3.77
C THR A 98 -13.79 18.19 3.47
N PRO A 99 -12.66 17.53 3.84
CA PRO A 99 -11.35 18.07 3.51
C PRO A 99 -11.20 18.20 1.99
N SER A 100 -10.61 19.29 1.54
CA SER A 100 -10.29 19.47 0.12
C SER A 100 -9.03 18.69 -0.26
N GLU A 101 -8.84 18.49 -1.57
CA GLU A 101 -7.62 17.89 -2.10
C GLU A 101 -6.40 18.74 -1.75
N GLU A 102 -6.54 20.07 -1.84
CA GLU A 102 -5.47 21.03 -1.54
C GLU A 102 -5.02 20.96 -0.08
N GLU A 103 -5.96 20.80 0.86
CA GLU A 103 -5.64 20.66 2.29
C GLU A 103 -4.83 19.40 2.56
N ILE A 104 -5.26 18.26 2.02
CA ILE A 104 -4.51 17.01 2.16
C ILE A 104 -3.16 17.07 1.45
N ALA A 105 -3.11 17.66 0.26
CA ALA A 105 -1.87 17.85 -0.49
C ALA A 105 -0.87 18.73 0.29
N ALA A 106 -1.31 19.84 0.84
CA ALA A 106 -0.49 20.72 1.66
C ALA A 106 0.04 20.00 2.92
N PHE A 107 -0.80 19.18 3.56
CA PHE A 107 -0.37 18.34 4.68
C PHE A 107 0.70 17.33 4.26
N CYS A 108 0.52 16.67 3.11
CA CYS A 108 1.53 15.76 2.55
C CYS A 108 2.84 16.48 2.22
N GLU A 109 2.76 17.74 1.73
CA GLU A 109 3.95 18.54 1.42
C GLU A 109 4.83 18.83 2.63
N GLN A 110 4.21 19.06 3.76
CA GLN A 110 4.92 19.34 5.02
C GLN A 110 5.54 18.08 5.66
N ASN A 111 5.00 16.90 5.36
CA ASN A 111 5.31 15.67 6.10
C ASN A 111 5.93 14.55 5.24
N LEU A 112 5.95 14.70 3.91
CA LEU A 112 6.51 13.70 2.99
C LEU A 112 7.52 14.32 2.03
N PRO A 113 8.62 13.61 1.72
CA PRO A 113 9.51 13.98 0.64
C PRO A 113 8.75 13.96 -0.70
N ARG A 114 9.15 14.83 -1.62
CA ARG A 114 8.43 15.08 -2.89
C ARG A 114 8.07 13.81 -3.66
N TYR A 115 8.96 12.84 -3.75
CA TYR A 115 8.75 11.62 -4.53
C TYR A 115 7.70 10.67 -3.94
N LYS A 116 7.41 10.77 -2.61
CA LYS A 116 6.40 9.96 -1.91
C LYS A 116 5.01 10.61 -1.89
N ARG A 117 4.89 11.89 -2.27
CA ARG A 117 3.62 12.61 -2.21
C ARG A 117 2.63 12.04 -3.20
N PRO A 118 1.36 11.81 -2.79
CA PRO A 118 0.31 11.45 -3.73
C PRO A 118 0.16 12.49 -4.82
N ARG A 119 -0.06 12.03 -6.04
CA ARG A 119 -0.37 12.87 -7.22
C ARG A 119 -1.84 12.81 -7.59
N ARG A 120 -2.58 11.88 -7.03
CA ARG A 120 -4.02 11.71 -7.23
C ARG A 120 -4.66 11.44 -5.88
N PHE A 121 -5.76 12.14 -5.61
CA PHE A 121 -6.57 11.97 -4.42
C PHE A 121 -7.98 11.56 -4.82
N ILE A 122 -8.54 10.57 -4.13
CA ILE A 122 -9.88 10.06 -4.38
C ILE A 122 -10.59 10.01 -3.02
N PHE A 123 -11.66 10.75 -2.88
CA PHE A 123 -12.48 10.69 -1.68
C PHE A 123 -13.53 9.59 -1.81
N GLY A 124 -13.53 8.68 -0.86
CA GLY A 124 -14.45 7.55 -0.88
C GLY A 124 -14.10 6.47 0.15
N PRO A 125 -14.92 5.41 0.23
CA PRO A 125 -14.74 4.36 1.22
C PRO A 125 -13.46 3.54 0.97
N VAL A 126 -12.77 3.21 2.05
CA VAL A 126 -11.64 2.28 2.06
C VAL A 126 -12.16 0.87 2.38
N PRO A 127 -12.21 -0.05 1.39
CA PRO A 127 -12.75 -1.39 1.60
C PRO A 127 -11.81 -2.21 2.47
N ARG A 128 -12.39 -2.88 3.47
CA ARG A 128 -11.69 -3.80 4.36
C ARG A 128 -12.31 -5.18 4.31
N GLY A 129 -11.48 -6.20 4.29
CA GLY A 129 -11.92 -7.59 4.38
C GLY A 129 -12.39 -7.96 5.80
N ALA A 130 -12.88 -9.19 5.96
CA ALA A 130 -13.35 -9.72 7.25
C ALA A 130 -12.29 -9.68 8.37
N THR A 131 -11.01 -9.65 8.02
CA THR A 131 -9.88 -9.55 8.96
C THR A 131 -9.49 -8.11 9.27
N GLY A 132 -10.23 -7.10 8.80
CA GLY A 132 -9.91 -5.68 8.96
C GLY A 132 -8.81 -5.14 8.03
N LYS A 133 -8.20 -5.98 7.19
CA LYS A 133 -7.14 -5.56 6.26
C LYS A 133 -7.73 -4.82 5.06
N ILE A 134 -7.05 -3.76 4.61
CA ILE A 134 -7.42 -3.02 3.39
C ILE A 134 -7.37 -3.95 2.18
N GLU A 135 -8.44 -3.95 1.37
CA GLU A 135 -8.54 -4.71 0.13
C GLU A 135 -7.94 -3.93 -1.05
N LYS A 136 -6.61 -3.68 -1.04
CA LYS A 136 -5.91 -2.95 -2.11
C LYS A 136 -6.16 -3.53 -3.52
N PRO A 137 -6.28 -4.86 -3.73
CA PRO A 137 -6.66 -5.40 -5.04
C PRO A 137 -7.99 -4.87 -5.58
N ARG A 138 -8.98 -4.69 -4.69
CA ARG A 138 -10.29 -4.13 -5.06
C ARG A 138 -10.17 -2.65 -5.46
N LEU A 139 -9.34 -1.89 -4.76
CA LEU A 139 -9.06 -0.50 -5.11
C LEU A 139 -8.34 -0.38 -6.46
N ARG A 140 -7.34 -1.23 -6.72
CA ARG A 140 -6.65 -1.26 -8.01
C ARG A 140 -7.60 -1.65 -9.16
N ALA A 141 -8.50 -2.60 -8.95
CA ALA A 141 -9.49 -2.98 -9.96
C ALA A 141 -10.45 -1.83 -10.29
N LYS A 142 -10.76 -0.98 -9.30
CA LYS A 142 -11.68 0.15 -9.46
C LYS A 142 -11.01 1.40 -10.04
N TYR A 143 -9.78 1.70 -9.63
CA TYR A 143 -9.12 2.98 -9.90
C TYR A 143 -7.80 2.85 -10.68
N GLY A 144 -7.33 1.62 -10.89
CA GLY A 144 -6.08 1.33 -11.59
C GLY A 144 -6.22 1.18 -13.11
N GLN A 145 -7.36 1.52 -13.69
CA GLN A 145 -7.52 1.59 -15.15
C GLN A 145 -7.12 2.99 -15.60
N SER A 146 -6.29 3.07 -16.64
CA SER A 146 -6.04 4.33 -17.36
C SER A 146 -7.36 4.77 -17.99
N GLU A 147 -7.74 6.03 -17.81
CA GLU A 147 -8.81 6.66 -18.57
C GLU A 147 -8.40 6.81 -20.03
#